data_640f9eeed6e647310d8da45997cb8676
#
_entry.id   640f9eeed6e647310d8da45997cb8676
#
_cell.length_a   1.000
_cell.length_b   1.000
_cell.length_c   1.000
_cell.angle_alpha   90.00
_cell.angle_beta   90.00
_cell.angle_gamma   90.00
#
_symmetry.space_group_name_H-M   'P 1'
#
loop_
_entity.id
_entity.type
_entity.pdbx_description
1 polymer ?
#
loop_
_entity_poly.entity_id
_entity_poly.type
_entity_poly.pdbx_seq_one_letter_code
_entity_poly.pdbx_strand_id
1 'polypeptide(L)'
;MLSVREAMGGPWAGNVPGWLILFVPTTVLVVLQETTIGASGWAAALVLAVLEHLAAGLLVFAVVWALRRRWRVIPIGLVFAMWVGVGVVRGLVWSAWHAWVLHTEADVGYRVLVWVAISLVWSPLFTYTLAQLDHRRTLLGELTAVRLLRATERARVDQSARERREHLIATVQSTIGPVIS
;
A
#
# COMPACT_ATOMS: atom_id res chain seq x y z
N MET A 1 -11.05 11.78 0.70
CA MET A 1 -10.95 10.34 1.07
C MET A 1 -11.26 9.51 -0.16
N LEU A 2 -10.44 8.50 -0.44
CA LEU A 2 -10.76 7.50 -1.47
C LEU A 2 -12.03 6.74 -1.08
N SER A 3 -12.87 6.42 -2.06
CA SER A 3 -13.98 5.49 -1.82
C SER A 3 -13.43 4.09 -1.52
N VAL A 4 -14.19 3.28 -0.78
CA VAL A 4 -13.81 1.88 -0.48
C VAL A 4 -13.55 1.09 -1.77
N ARG A 5 -14.39 1.30 -2.79
CA ARG A 5 -14.26 0.65 -4.10
C ARG A 5 -12.93 1.00 -4.78
N GLU A 6 -12.54 2.27 -4.78
CA GLU A 6 -11.27 2.72 -5.38
C GLU A 6 -10.06 2.26 -4.59
N ALA A 7 -10.14 2.29 -3.25
CA ALA A 7 -9.06 1.82 -2.40
C ALA A 7 -8.80 0.32 -2.57
N MET A 8 -9.86 -0.50 -2.61
CA MET A 8 -9.72 -1.96 -2.66
C MET A 8 -9.55 -2.51 -4.07
N GLY A 9 -10.21 -1.93 -5.08
CA GLY A 9 -10.13 -2.37 -6.48
C GLY A 9 -9.08 -1.64 -7.31
N GLY A 10 -8.45 -0.61 -6.76
CA GLY A 10 -7.46 0.24 -7.40
C GLY A 10 -6.04 -0.34 -7.43
N PRO A 11 -5.01 0.51 -7.57
CA PRO A 11 -3.61 0.10 -7.73
C PRO A 11 -3.08 -0.79 -6.59
N TRP A 12 -3.66 -0.66 -5.40
CA TRP A 12 -3.24 -1.41 -4.20
C TRP A 12 -3.77 -2.84 -4.14
N ALA A 13 -4.79 -3.20 -4.94
CA ALA A 13 -5.21 -4.59 -5.08
C ALA A 13 -4.08 -5.41 -5.74
N GLY A 14 -3.45 -6.31 -4.97
CA GLY A 14 -2.34 -7.14 -5.45
C GLY A 14 -1.03 -6.39 -5.73
N ASN A 15 -0.78 -5.28 -5.03
CA ASN A 15 0.46 -4.53 -5.12
C ASN A 15 1.60 -5.29 -4.44
N VAL A 16 2.76 -5.43 -5.13
CA VAL A 16 3.94 -6.15 -4.61
C VAL A 16 4.44 -5.60 -3.29
N PRO A 17 4.66 -4.27 -3.11
CA PRO A 17 5.06 -3.72 -1.82
C PRO A 17 4.08 -4.05 -0.69
N GLY A 18 2.78 -3.94 -0.94
CA GLY A 18 1.74 -4.27 0.03
C GLY A 18 1.79 -5.76 0.42
N TRP A 19 2.00 -6.64 -0.56
CA TRP A 19 2.14 -8.06 -0.33
C TRP A 19 3.38 -8.41 0.50
N LEU A 20 4.53 -7.76 0.23
CA LEU A 20 5.75 -7.94 1.01
C LEU A 20 5.60 -7.45 2.46
N ILE A 21 4.88 -6.34 2.68
CA ILE A 21 4.61 -5.87 4.04
C ILE A 21 3.72 -6.87 4.80
N LEU A 22 2.74 -7.48 4.14
CA LEU A 22 1.88 -8.52 4.73
C LEU A 22 2.66 -9.79 5.09
N PHE A 23 3.81 -10.04 4.47
CA PHE A 23 4.64 -11.20 4.76
C PHE A 23 5.05 -11.27 6.23
N VAL A 24 5.48 -10.15 6.81
CA VAL A 24 5.97 -10.12 8.20
C VAL A 24 4.90 -10.55 9.22
N PRO A 25 3.71 -9.92 9.28
CA PRO A 25 2.70 -10.31 10.27
C PRO A 25 2.14 -11.71 10.02
N THR A 26 2.03 -12.16 8.77
CA THR A 26 1.58 -13.51 8.46
C THR A 26 2.61 -14.55 8.86
N THR A 27 3.90 -14.29 8.64
CA THR A 27 4.99 -15.17 9.09
C THR A 27 5.00 -15.31 10.61
N VAL A 28 4.91 -14.19 11.32
CA VAL A 28 4.83 -14.19 12.79
C VAL A 28 3.62 -15.01 13.27
N LEU A 29 2.46 -14.83 12.64
CA LEU A 29 1.23 -15.56 12.99
C LEU A 29 1.41 -17.09 12.81
N VAL A 30 1.94 -17.51 11.66
CA VAL A 30 2.18 -18.94 11.37
C VAL A 30 3.19 -19.54 12.33
N VAL A 31 4.32 -18.86 12.56
CA VAL A 31 5.37 -19.35 13.47
C VAL A 31 4.84 -19.47 14.90
N LEU A 32 4.14 -18.45 15.40
CA LEU A 32 3.52 -18.49 16.72
C LEU A 32 2.50 -19.63 16.84
N GLN A 33 1.65 -19.78 15.84
CA GLN A 33 0.64 -20.84 15.83
C GLN A 33 1.29 -22.22 15.88
N GLU A 34 2.23 -22.51 14.98
CA GLU A 34 2.90 -23.81 14.88
C GLU A 34 3.72 -24.16 16.12
N THR A 35 4.43 -23.18 16.69
CA THR A 35 5.23 -23.39 17.89
C THR A 35 4.36 -23.53 19.15
N THR A 36 3.26 -22.78 19.23
CA THR A 36 2.33 -22.84 20.40
C THR A 36 1.59 -24.18 20.48
N ILE A 37 1.18 -24.73 19.35
CA ILE A 37 0.53 -26.04 19.31
C ILE A 37 1.54 -27.20 19.34
N GLY A 38 2.85 -26.91 19.35
CA GLY A 38 3.93 -27.90 19.38
C GLY A 38 4.00 -28.78 18.13
N ALA A 39 3.37 -28.35 17.01
CA ALA A 39 3.30 -29.16 15.78
C ALA A 39 4.64 -29.20 15.04
N SER A 40 5.40 -28.11 15.07
CA SER A 40 6.70 -28.04 14.41
C SER A 40 7.66 -27.10 15.12
N GLY A 41 8.98 -27.29 14.91
CA GLY A 41 9.99 -26.36 15.34
C GLY A 41 9.94 -25.03 14.55
N TRP A 42 10.48 -23.96 15.11
CA TRP A 42 10.45 -22.62 14.53
C TRP A 42 10.97 -22.56 13.08
N ALA A 43 12.00 -23.35 12.74
CA ALA A 43 12.57 -23.39 11.38
C ALA A 43 11.60 -23.98 10.37
N ALA A 44 10.91 -25.08 10.71
CA ALA A 44 9.90 -25.71 9.86
C ALA A 44 8.68 -24.79 9.72
N ALA A 45 8.25 -24.13 10.80
CA ALA A 45 7.17 -23.15 10.77
C ALA A 45 7.51 -21.94 9.87
N LEU A 46 8.75 -21.49 9.84
CA LEU A 46 9.21 -20.42 8.96
C LEU A 46 9.15 -20.86 7.48
N VAL A 47 9.59 -22.07 7.17
CA VAL A 47 9.49 -22.61 5.78
C VAL A 47 8.03 -22.70 5.35
N LEU A 48 7.15 -23.20 6.21
CA LEU A 48 5.72 -23.24 5.94
C LEU A 48 5.16 -21.84 5.66
N ALA A 49 5.48 -20.85 6.51
CA ALA A 49 5.04 -19.48 6.32
C ALA A 49 5.48 -18.89 4.97
N VAL A 50 6.72 -19.16 4.55
CA VAL A 50 7.23 -18.74 3.24
C VAL A 50 6.46 -19.40 2.11
N LEU A 51 6.23 -20.72 2.17
CA LEU A 51 5.49 -21.47 1.16
C LEU A 51 4.06 -20.99 1.02
N GLU A 52 3.35 -20.79 2.15
CA GLU A 52 1.99 -20.25 2.15
C GLU A 52 1.93 -18.85 1.51
N HIS A 53 2.89 -17.99 1.86
CA HIS A 53 2.92 -16.63 1.36
C HIS A 53 3.22 -16.58 -0.15
N LEU A 54 4.17 -17.39 -0.62
CA LEU A 54 4.49 -17.49 -2.04
C LEU A 54 3.33 -18.05 -2.85
N ALA A 55 2.72 -19.15 -2.40
CA ALA A 55 1.58 -19.76 -3.10
C ALA A 55 0.39 -18.80 -3.21
N ALA A 56 0.04 -18.15 -2.09
CA ALA A 56 -1.01 -17.13 -2.07
C ALA A 56 -0.64 -15.90 -2.91
N GLY A 57 0.61 -15.48 -2.91
CA GLY A 57 1.11 -14.37 -3.72
C GLY A 57 0.99 -14.65 -5.22
N LEU A 58 1.38 -15.84 -5.66
CA LEU A 58 1.22 -16.27 -7.06
C LEU A 58 -0.25 -16.22 -7.51
N LEU A 59 -1.16 -16.70 -6.66
CA LEU A 59 -2.59 -16.59 -6.94
C LEU A 59 -3.03 -15.13 -7.09
N VAL A 60 -2.68 -14.26 -6.12
CA VAL A 60 -3.05 -12.83 -6.14
C VAL A 60 -2.54 -12.17 -7.42
N PHE A 61 -1.26 -12.34 -7.73
CA PHE A 61 -0.67 -11.70 -8.92
C PHE A 61 -1.27 -12.22 -10.22
N ALA A 62 -1.50 -13.54 -10.35
CA ALA A 62 -2.13 -14.11 -11.52
C ALA A 62 -3.57 -13.58 -11.72
N VAL A 63 -4.37 -13.58 -10.64
CA VAL A 63 -5.76 -13.10 -10.68
C VAL A 63 -5.80 -11.60 -10.98
N VAL A 64 -5.02 -10.78 -10.28
CA VAL A 64 -5.00 -9.32 -10.49
C VAL A 64 -4.51 -8.99 -11.89
N TRP A 65 -3.47 -9.66 -12.39
CA TRP A 65 -2.98 -9.47 -13.75
C TRP A 65 -4.07 -9.79 -14.79
N ALA A 66 -4.79 -10.91 -14.63
CA ALA A 66 -5.89 -11.28 -15.51
C ALA A 66 -7.05 -10.27 -15.45
N LEU A 67 -7.44 -9.85 -14.24
CA LEU A 67 -8.55 -8.93 -14.04
C LEU A 67 -8.24 -7.52 -14.55
N ARG A 68 -7.00 -7.03 -14.38
CA ARG A 68 -6.58 -5.70 -14.85
C ARG A 68 -6.55 -5.55 -16.37
N ARG A 69 -6.52 -6.66 -17.11
CA ARG A 69 -6.71 -6.63 -18.57
C ARG A 69 -8.11 -6.17 -18.97
N ARG A 70 -9.12 -6.37 -18.10
CA ARG A 70 -10.52 -6.07 -18.38
C ARG A 70 -11.05 -4.88 -17.58
N TRP A 71 -10.51 -4.62 -16.37
CA TRP A 71 -11.00 -3.58 -15.47
C TRP A 71 -9.88 -2.67 -14.99
N ARG A 72 -10.06 -1.37 -15.15
CA ARG A 72 -9.15 -0.37 -14.55
C ARG A 72 -9.28 -0.34 -13.02
N VAL A 73 -10.50 -0.52 -12.51
CA VAL A 73 -10.81 -0.72 -11.10
C VAL A 73 -11.54 -2.05 -10.98
N ILE A 74 -10.96 -3.00 -10.26
CA ILE A 74 -11.50 -4.35 -10.11
C ILE A 74 -12.80 -4.27 -9.30
N PRO A 75 -13.90 -4.93 -9.75
CA PRO A 75 -15.13 -5.00 -8.99
C PRO A 75 -14.90 -5.59 -7.59
N ILE A 76 -15.52 -4.97 -6.58
CA ILE A 76 -15.27 -5.32 -5.17
C ILE A 76 -15.60 -6.79 -4.87
N GLY A 77 -16.62 -7.36 -5.49
CA GLY A 77 -16.96 -8.79 -5.35
C GLY A 77 -15.84 -9.72 -5.82
N LEU A 78 -15.12 -9.36 -6.90
CA LEU A 78 -13.98 -10.13 -7.38
C LEU A 78 -12.76 -9.99 -6.46
N VAL A 79 -12.59 -8.82 -5.82
CA VAL A 79 -11.56 -8.63 -4.80
C VAL A 79 -11.82 -9.54 -3.60
N PHE A 80 -13.05 -9.60 -3.10
CA PHE A 80 -13.40 -10.53 -2.02
C PHE A 80 -13.26 -11.99 -2.43
N ALA A 81 -13.71 -12.37 -3.64
CA ALA A 81 -13.51 -13.72 -4.15
C ALA A 81 -12.02 -14.10 -4.22
N MET A 82 -11.16 -13.18 -4.61
CA MET A 82 -9.70 -13.36 -4.59
C MET A 82 -9.18 -13.63 -3.17
N TRP A 83 -9.65 -12.87 -2.16
CA TRP A 83 -9.24 -13.09 -0.77
C TRP A 83 -9.75 -14.40 -0.18
N VAL A 84 -10.93 -14.85 -0.58
CA VAL A 84 -11.38 -16.22 -0.29
C VAL A 84 -10.41 -17.25 -0.89
N GLY A 85 -10.04 -17.08 -2.16
CA GLY A 85 -9.07 -17.95 -2.83
C GLY A 85 -7.71 -17.97 -2.11
N VAL A 86 -7.22 -16.83 -1.64
CA VAL A 86 -5.99 -16.73 -0.83
C VAL A 86 -6.11 -17.58 0.44
N GLY A 87 -7.23 -17.47 1.16
CA GLY A 87 -7.46 -18.27 2.37
C GLY A 87 -7.52 -19.78 2.08
N VAL A 88 -8.19 -20.17 1.00
CA VAL A 88 -8.22 -21.57 0.53
C VAL A 88 -6.82 -22.09 0.23
N VAL A 89 -6.04 -21.36 -0.56
CA VAL A 89 -4.66 -21.77 -0.91
C VAL A 89 -3.79 -21.92 0.33
N ARG A 90 -3.85 -20.97 1.27
CA ARG A 90 -3.09 -21.05 2.53
C ARG A 90 -3.51 -22.27 3.36
N GLY A 91 -4.81 -22.50 3.53
CA GLY A 91 -5.33 -23.64 4.27
C GLY A 91 -4.92 -24.98 3.65
N LEU A 92 -4.89 -25.06 2.29
CA LEU A 92 -4.44 -26.26 1.57
C LEU A 92 -2.93 -26.48 1.70
N VAL A 93 -2.11 -25.44 1.56
CA VAL A 93 -0.65 -25.54 1.74
C VAL A 93 -0.30 -25.97 3.15
N TRP A 94 -0.98 -25.40 4.15
CA TRP A 94 -0.84 -25.79 5.55
C TRP A 94 -1.20 -27.28 5.77
N SER A 95 -2.34 -27.70 5.25
CA SER A 95 -2.80 -29.10 5.37
C SER A 95 -1.86 -30.08 4.66
N ALA A 96 -1.38 -29.74 3.46
CA ALA A 96 -0.41 -30.55 2.73
C ALA A 96 0.90 -30.68 3.49
N TRP A 97 1.40 -29.59 4.09
CA TRP A 97 2.60 -29.61 4.94
C TRP A 97 2.45 -30.58 6.10
N HIS A 98 1.35 -30.50 6.84
CA HIS A 98 1.07 -31.39 7.96
C HIS A 98 0.97 -32.85 7.53
N ALA A 99 0.28 -33.13 6.44
CA ALA A 99 0.12 -34.50 5.94
C ALA A 99 1.43 -35.08 5.42
N TRP A 100 2.22 -34.31 4.64
CA TRP A 100 3.36 -34.88 3.91
C TRP A 100 4.71 -34.70 4.61
N VAL A 101 4.87 -33.64 5.39
CA VAL A 101 6.14 -33.33 6.07
C VAL A 101 6.11 -33.75 7.54
N LEU A 102 5.03 -33.45 8.24
CA LEU A 102 4.90 -33.77 9.66
C LEU A 102 4.22 -35.13 9.93
N HIS A 103 3.64 -35.72 8.90
CA HIS A 103 2.89 -36.98 8.98
C HIS A 103 1.79 -36.96 10.06
N THR A 104 1.14 -35.80 10.23
CA THR A 104 0.07 -35.59 11.19
C THR A 104 -1.27 -35.48 10.48
N GLU A 105 -2.34 -35.96 11.13
CA GLU A 105 -3.69 -35.73 10.63
C GLU A 105 -4.05 -34.25 10.75
N ALA A 106 -4.60 -33.68 9.66
CA ALA A 106 -5.03 -32.30 9.61
C ALA A 106 -6.50 -32.23 9.21
N ASP A 107 -7.30 -31.53 9.99
CA ASP A 107 -8.64 -31.15 9.56
C ASP A 107 -8.54 -30.02 8.52
N VAL A 108 -8.54 -30.44 7.26
CA VAL A 108 -8.42 -29.56 6.09
C VAL A 108 -9.57 -28.52 6.08
N GLY A 109 -10.80 -28.98 6.41
CA GLY A 109 -11.97 -28.11 6.40
C GLY A 109 -11.86 -26.98 7.41
N TYR A 110 -11.48 -27.30 8.64
CA TYR A 110 -11.28 -26.31 9.69
C TYR A 110 -10.16 -25.32 9.33
N ARG A 111 -9.03 -25.78 8.82
CA ARG A 111 -7.90 -24.93 8.47
C ARG A 111 -8.20 -23.99 7.30
N VAL A 112 -8.85 -24.49 6.26
CA VAL A 112 -9.32 -23.66 5.15
C VAL A 112 -10.29 -22.59 5.66
N LEU A 113 -11.24 -22.95 6.51
CA LEU A 113 -12.19 -21.99 7.07
C LEU A 113 -11.50 -20.88 7.88
N VAL A 114 -10.54 -21.25 8.74
CA VAL A 114 -9.77 -20.29 9.56
C VAL A 114 -8.99 -19.33 8.67
N TRP A 115 -8.26 -19.84 7.67
CA TRP A 115 -7.49 -18.99 6.75
C TRP A 115 -8.36 -18.12 5.86
N VAL A 116 -9.53 -18.60 5.44
CA VAL A 116 -10.51 -17.78 4.71
C VAL A 116 -11.02 -16.65 5.59
N ALA A 117 -11.38 -16.93 6.85
CA ALA A 117 -11.83 -15.90 7.78
C ALA A 117 -10.75 -14.85 8.05
N ILE A 118 -9.51 -15.26 8.31
CA ILE A 118 -8.35 -14.38 8.49
C ILE A 118 -8.14 -13.52 7.24
N SER A 119 -8.13 -14.13 6.06
CA SER A 119 -7.88 -13.42 4.79
C SER A 119 -8.98 -12.41 4.46
N LEU A 120 -10.23 -12.71 4.77
CA LEU A 120 -11.37 -11.81 4.54
C LEU A 120 -11.36 -10.58 5.48
N VAL A 121 -10.76 -10.69 6.66
CA VAL A 121 -10.67 -9.57 7.60
C VAL A 121 -9.40 -8.75 7.37
N TRP A 122 -8.24 -9.40 7.40
CA TRP A 122 -6.96 -8.71 7.38
C TRP A 122 -6.57 -8.12 6.02
N SER A 123 -6.84 -8.86 4.94
CA SER A 123 -6.40 -8.40 3.61
C SER A 123 -7.13 -7.17 3.12
N PRO A 124 -8.46 -7.07 3.24
CA PRO A 124 -9.20 -5.84 2.92
C PRO A 124 -8.79 -4.66 3.80
N LEU A 125 -8.69 -4.87 5.12
CA LEU A 125 -8.30 -3.84 6.07
C LEU A 125 -6.93 -3.26 5.72
N PHE A 126 -5.97 -4.14 5.44
CA PHE A 126 -4.62 -3.75 5.11
C PHE A 126 -4.53 -3.03 3.76
N THR A 127 -5.18 -3.56 2.73
CA THR A 127 -5.25 -2.94 1.40
C THR A 127 -5.87 -1.55 1.46
N TYR A 128 -6.96 -1.40 2.20
CA TYR A 128 -7.61 -0.12 2.43
C TYR A 128 -6.70 0.87 3.16
N THR A 129 -6.03 0.43 4.22
CA THR A 129 -5.11 1.28 5.00
C THR A 129 -3.96 1.79 4.15
N LEU A 130 -3.32 0.90 3.36
CA LEU A 130 -2.23 1.29 2.48
C LEU A 130 -2.69 2.26 1.40
N ALA A 131 -3.85 2.03 0.80
CA ALA A 131 -4.42 2.93 -0.19
C ALA A 131 -4.68 4.34 0.38
N GLN A 132 -5.21 4.43 1.61
CA GLN A 132 -5.44 5.70 2.29
C GLN A 132 -4.13 6.42 2.65
N LEU A 133 -3.11 5.68 3.11
CA LEU A 133 -1.80 6.25 3.41
C LEU A 133 -1.12 6.82 2.15
N ASP A 134 -1.17 6.10 1.04
CA ASP A 134 -0.61 6.53 -0.23
C ASP A 134 -1.34 7.77 -0.76
N HIS A 135 -2.67 7.76 -0.73
CA HIS A 135 -3.48 8.91 -1.11
C HIS A 135 -3.14 10.16 -0.27
N ARG A 136 -2.97 10.00 1.04
CA ARG A 136 -2.53 11.10 1.92
C ARG A 136 -1.14 11.62 1.55
N ARG A 137 -0.20 10.74 1.23
CA ARG A 137 1.15 11.13 0.79
C ARG A 137 1.10 11.93 -0.50
N THR A 138 0.30 11.51 -1.46
CA THR A 138 0.10 12.21 -2.73
C THR A 138 -0.47 13.62 -2.50
N LEU A 139 -1.53 13.74 -1.69
CA LEU A 139 -2.12 15.04 -1.35
C LEU A 139 -1.13 15.98 -0.63
N LEU A 140 -0.33 15.45 0.30
CA LEU A 140 0.71 16.24 0.96
C LEU A 140 1.78 16.72 -0.01
N GLY A 141 2.17 15.87 -0.96
CA GLY A 141 3.10 16.25 -2.05
C GLY A 141 2.55 17.38 -2.92
N GLU A 142 1.29 17.28 -3.33
CA GLU A 142 0.61 18.32 -4.12
C GLU A 142 0.51 19.65 -3.35
N LEU A 143 0.14 19.60 -2.08
CA LEU A 143 0.08 20.79 -1.21
C LEU A 143 1.46 21.45 -1.05
N THR A 144 2.51 20.65 -0.92
CA THR A 144 3.88 21.16 -0.83
C THR A 144 4.31 21.82 -2.14
N ALA A 145 4.00 21.21 -3.28
CA ALA A 145 4.28 21.78 -4.60
C ALA A 145 3.54 23.13 -4.79
N VAL A 146 2.28 23.21 -4.44
CA VAL A 146 1.50 24.47 -4.52
C VAL A 146 2.06 25.54 -3.59
N ARG A 147 2.51 25.18 -2.37
CA ARG A 147 3.16 26.14 -1.45
C ARG A 147 4.47 26.67 -2.01
N LEU A 148 5.29 25.84 -2.61
CA LEU A 148 6.53 26.24 -3.25
C LEU A 148 6.27 27.20 -4.42
N LEU A 149 5.31 26.87 -5.29
CA LEU A 149 4.92 27.75 -6.40
C LEU A 149 4.45 29.13 -5.91
N ARG A 150 3.62 29.17 -4.87
CA ARG A 150 3.18 30.45 -4.27
C ARG A 150 4.32 31.24 -3.63
N ALA A 151 5.28 30.55 -3.00
CA ALA A 151 6.45 31.22 -2.42
C ALA A 151 7.36 31.82 -3.50
N THR A 152 7.59 31.10 -4.60
CA THR A 152 8.38 31.64 -5.73
C THR A 152 7.68 32.81 -6.42
N GLU A 153 6.37 32.75 -6.58
CA GLU A 153 5.59 33.84 -7.15
C GLU A 153 5.60 35.09 -6.28
N ARG A 154 5.46 34.95 -4.96
CA ARG A 154 5.62 36.06 -4.01
C ARG A 154 7.00 36.68 -4.07
N ALA A 155 8.06 35.87 -4.07
CA ALA A 155 9.43 36.36 -4.18
C ALA A 155 9.65 37.15 -5.48
N ARG A 156 9.07 36.72 -6.60
CA ARG A 156 9.12 37.42 -7.89
C ARG A 156 8.38 38.77 -7.84
N VAL A 157 7.20 38.80 -7.22
CA VAL A 157 6.44 40.05 -7.04
C VAL A 157 7.20 41.02 -6.15
N ASP A 158 7.76 40.56 -5.03
CA ASP A 158 8.55 41.37 -4.13
C ASP A 158 9.81 41.94 -4.80
N GLN A 159 10.49 41.12 -5.62
CA GLN A 159 11.63 41.56 -6.40
C GLN A 159 11.23 42.65 -7.40
N SER A 160 10.17 42.44 -8.16
CA SER A 160 9.70 43.44 -9.14
C SER A 160 9.22 44.73 -8.47
N ALA A 161 8.70 44.66 -7.27
CA ALA A 161 8.33 45.85 -6.48
C ALA A 161 9.56 46.64 -5.99
N ARG A 162 10.65 45.94 -5.60
CA ARG A 162 11.91 46.57 -5.22
C ARG A 162 12.56 47.26 -6.44
N GLU A 163 12.66 46.58 -7.58
CA GLU A 163 13.20 47.14 -8.80
C GLU A 163 12.46 48.41 -9.27
N ARG A 164 11.11 48.40 -9.20
CA ARG A 164 10.29 49.59 -9.48
C ARG A 164 10.58 50.74 -8.50
N ARG A 165 10.71 50.44 -7.20
CA ARG A 165 10.98 51.43 -6.17
C ARG A 165 12.38 52.09 -6.40
N GLU A 166 13.40 51.25 -6.71
CA GLU A 166 14.73 51.74 -7.00
C GLU A 166 14.75 52.61 -8.26
N HIS A 167 14.04 52.20 -9.30
CA HIS A 167 13.89 52.98 -10.52
C HIS A 167 13.21 54.34 -10.27
N LEU A 168 12.14 54.36 -9.46
CA LEU A 168 11.46 55.59 -9.06
C LEU A 168 12.40 56.53 -8.29
N ILE A 169 13.16 56.02 -7.33
CA ILE A 169 14.12 56.79 -6.55
C ILE A 169 15.19 57.40 -7.47
N ALA A 170 15.74 56.60 -8.38
CA ALA A 170 16.74 57.08 -9.35
C ALA A 170 16.17 58.19 -10.27
N THR A 171 14.94 58.00 -10.73
CA THR A 171 14.24 59.00 -11.57
C THR A 171 14.00 60.29 -10.82
N VAL A 172 13.54 60.25 -9.57
CA VAL A 172 13.33 61.40 -8.72
C VAL A 172 14.66 62.15 -8.46
N GLN A 173 15.72 61.42 -8.13
CA GLN A 173 17.03 62.02 -7.89
C GLN A 173 17.61 62.70 -9.14
N SER A 174 17.45 62.10 -10.35
CA SER A 174 17.92 62.66 -11.60
C SER A 174 17.14 63.94 -12.02
N THR A 175 15.84 63.99 -11.63
CA THR A 175 14.97 65.14 -12.01
C THR A 175 15.10 66.31 -11.06
N ILE A 176 15.30 66.09 -9.77
CA ILE A 176 15.34 67.11 -8.74
C ILE A 176 16.77 67.58 -8.43
N GLY A 177 17.76 66.67 -8.58
CA GLY A 177 19.18 66.99 -8.34
C GLY A 177 19.69 68.26 -9.04
N PRO A 178 19.43 68.49 -10.35
CA PRO A 178 19.86 69.65 -11.07
C PRO A 178 19.15 70.97 -10.67
N VAL A 179 18.02 70.92 -9.96
CA VAL A 179 17.22 72.08 -9.57
C VAL A 179 17.69 72.66 -8.22
N ILE A 180 18.48 71.91 -7.46
CA ILE A 180 18.94 72.29 -6.12
C ILE A 180 20.43 72.73 -6.13
N SER A 181 21.12 72.52 -7.23
CA SER A 181 22.49 73.00 -7.43
C SER A 181 22.52 74.35 -8.17
#